data_4d52f7d3aebd2ab74308bf7f8721ce44
#
_entry.id   4d52f7d3aebd2ab74308bf7f8721ce44
#
_cell.length_a   1.000
_cell.length_b   1.000
_cell.length_c   1.000
_cell.angle_alpha   90.00
_cell.angle_beta   90.00
_cell.angle_gamma   90.00
#
_symmetry.space_group_name_H-M   'P 1'
#
loop_
_entity.id
_entity.type
_entity.pdbx_description
1 polymer ?
#
loop_
_entity_poly.entity_id
_entity_poly.type
_entity_poly.pdbx_seq_one_letter_code
_entity_poly.pdbx_strand_id
1 'polypeptide(L)'
;FQNAELVQQQLQNNPKQFLSKMYSDEPSYYSDKLNNEEKCRYTINALMRMRFCKKNGELEFNHKMNIDQAPEGFKAWFLHANRKLIDKDIFFGHWSTLKGFNLEHVYPMDHGCIWGEKLSAFSLSDRTLISQESIEGN
;
A
#
# COMPACT_ATOMS: atom_id res chain seq x y z
N PHE A 1 14.87 4.05 -1.47
CA PHE A 1 14.53 5.48 -1.69
C PHE A 1 14.74 5.90 -3.16
N GLN A 2 15.81 5.49 -3.85
CA GLN A 2 16.13 5.92 -5.24
C GLN A 2 14.96 5.79 -6.23
N ASN A 3 14.22 4.70 -6.19
CA ASN A 3 13.07 4.53 -7.09
C ASN A 3 11.89 5.47 -6.75
N ALA A 4 11.70 5.84 -5.48
CA ALA A 4 10.70 6.82 -5.09
C ALA A 4 11.09 8.23 -5.57
N GLU A 5 12.38 8.58 -5.51
CA GLU A 5 12.90 9.82 -6.06
C GLU A 5 12.70 9.89 -7.58
N LEU A 6 12.93 8.77 -8.29
CA LEU A 6 12.67 8.68 -9.72
C LEU A 6 11.19 8.95 -10.04
N VAL A 7 10.26 8.34 -9.28
CA VAL A 7 8.81 8.60 -9.42
C VAL A 7 8.49 10.08 -9.20
N GLN A 8 9.05 10.68 -8.15
CA GLN A 8 8.85 12.10 -7.85
C GLN A 8 9.32 13.00 -8.98
N GLN A 9 10.49 12.75 -9.53
CA GLN A 9 11.03 13.52 -10.67
C GLN A 9 10.11 13.42 -11.90
N GLN A 10 9.61 12.22 -12.22
CA GLN A 10 8.71 12.03 -13.35
C GLN A 10 7.37 12.76 -13.15
N LEU A 11 6.82 12.72 -11.94
CA LEU A 11 5.61 13.45 -11.58
C LEU A 11 5.78 14.97 -11.71
N GLN A 12 6.94 15.51 -11.34
CA GLN A 12 7.23 16.94 -11.45
C GLN A 12 7.41 17.40 -12.92
N ASN A 13 8.00 16.56 -13.76
CA ASN A 13 8.32 16.92 -15.13
C ASN A 13 7.10 16.87 -16.06
N ASN A 14 6.34 15.78 -16.05
CA ASN A 14 5.16 15.61 -16.91
C ASN A 14 4.13 14.66 -16.27
N PRO A 15 3.37 15.14 -15.27
CA PRO A 15 2.48 14.29 -14.48
C PRO A 15 1.41 13.58 -15.32
N LYS A 16 0.81 14.27 -16.28
CA LYS A 16 -0.27 13.69 -17.11
C LYS A 16 0.22 12.51 -17.96
N GLN A 17 1.32 12.69 -18.66
CA GLN A 17 1.90 11.63 -19.49
C GLN A 17 2.43 10.49 -18.63
N PHE A 18 3.08 10.80 -17.50
CA PHE A 18 3.58 9.81 -16.58
C PHE A 18 2.46 8.95 -16.01
N LEU A 19 1.43 9.57 -15.43
CA LEU A 19 0.32 8.85 -14.79
C LEU A 19 -0.49 8.00 -15.78
N SER A 20 -0.60 8.41 -17.05
CA SER A 20 -1.31 7.63 -18.08
C SER A 20 -0.70 6.25 -18.34
N LYS A 21 0.55 6.03 -17.94
CA LYS A 21 1.30 4.78 -18.12
C LYS A 21 1.44 3.95 -16.85
N MET A 22 1.04 4.49 -15.71
CA MET A 22 1.33 3.88 -14.41
C MET A 22 0.28 2.85 -13.96
N TYR A 23 -0.89 2.81 -14.59
CA TYR A 23 -1.94 1.85 -14.21
C TYR A 23 -1.77 0.53 -14.97
N SER A 24 -1.13 -0.43 -14.31
CA SER A 24 -0.97 -1.82 -14.75
C SER A 24 -0.52 -2.66 -13.55
N ASP A 25 -0.83 -3.96 -13.54
CA ASP A 25 -0.34 -4.89 -12.52
C ASP A 25 1.09 -5.38 -12.80
N GLU A 26 1.59 -5.12 -14.02
CA GLU A 26 2.95 -5.48 -14.40
C GLU A 26 3.90 -4.27 -14.44
N PRO A 27 5.16 -4.48 -14.04
CA PRO A 27 5.74 -5.70 -13.52
C PRO A 27 5.28 -5.98 -12.08
N SER A 28 4.95 -7.22 -11.77
CA SER A 28 4.61 -7.68 -10.42
C SER A 28 5.85 -8.01 -9.56
N TYR A 29 7.01 -8.11 -10.19
CA TYR A 29 8.30 -8.41 -9.54
C TYR A 29 9.37 -7.38 -9.90
N TYR A 30 10.12 -6.92 -8.87
CA TYR A 30 11.24 -6.01 -9.08
C TYR A 30 12.49 -6.72 -9.61
N SER A 31 13.12 -6.13 -10.60
CA SER A 31 14.43 -6.53 -11.11
C SER A 31 15.23 -5.30 -11.52
N ASP A 32 16.55 -5.34 -11.31
CA ASP A 32 17.45 -4.26 -11.78
C ASP A 32 17.47 -4.14 -13.31
N LYS A 33 17.02 -5.17 -14.03
CA LYS A 33 16.88 -5.19 -15.49
C LYS A 33 15.68 -4.42 -16.01
N LEU A 34 14.73 -4.07 -15.16
CA LEU A 34 13.57 -3.24 -15.53
C LEU A 34 14.04 -1.88 -16.04
N ASN A 35 13.37 -1.36 -17.06
CA ASN A 35 13.58 0.02 -17.49
C ASN A 35 12.99 1.02 -16.48
N ASN A 36 13.24 2.30 -16.65
CA ASN A 36 12.80 3.33 -15.70
C ASN A 36 11.28 3.41 -15.56
N GLU A 37 10.51 3.22 -16.62
CA GLU A 37 9.04 3.23 -16.57
C GLU A 37 8.51 2.04 -15.75
N GLU A 38 9.04 0.86 -15.98
CA GLU A 38 8.71 -0.36 -15.23
C GLU A 38 9.12 -0.25 -13.76
N LYS A 39 10.29 0.29 -13.45
CA LYS A 39 10.73 0.56 -12.06
C LYS A 39 9.79 1.54 -11.36
N CYS A 40 9.36 2.60 -12.03
CA CYS A 40 8.39 3.53 -11.48
C CYS A 40 7.05 2.84 -11.22
N ARG A 41 6.55 2.05 -12.16
CA ARG A 41 5.27 1.35 -12.03
C ARG A 41 5.29 0.34 -10.89
N TYR A 42 6.33 -0.50 -10.80
CA TYR A 42 6.50 -1.39 -9.65
C TYR A 42 6.53 -0.62 -8.33
N THR A 43 7.27 0.49 -8.27
CA THR A 43 7.40 1.30 -7.06
C THR A 43 6.06 1.91 -6.63
N ILE A 44 5.30 2.46 -7.58
CA ILE A 44 3.95 2.97 -7.32
C ILE A 44 3.04 1.85 -6.83
N ASN A 45 3.05 0.69 -7.49
CA ASN A 45 2.25 -0.46 -7.10
C ASN A 45 2.59 -0.95 -5.68
N ALA A 46 3.88 -1.04 -5.36
CA ALA A 46 4.33 -1.46 -4.03
C ALA A 46 3.95 -0.46 -2.93
N LEU A 47 4.05 0.86 -3.19
CA LEU A 47 3.78 1.89 -2.19
C LEU A 47 2.31 2.25 -2.06
N MET A 48 1.50 2.11 -3.14
CA MET A 48 0.14 2.60 -3.18
C MET A 48 -0.93 1.51 -3.22
N ARG A 49 -0.60 0.29 -3.69
CA ARG A 49 -1.59 -0.74 -3.99
C ARG A 49 -1.34 -2.08 -3.30
N MET A 50 -0.12 -2.35 -2.85
CA MET A 50 0.27 -3.64 -2.30
C MET A 50 -0.55 -4.01 -1.06
N ARG A 51 -1.11 -5.22 -1.07
CA ARG A 51 -1.72 -5.89 0.07
C ARG A 51 -0.94 -7.15 0.43
N PHE A 52 -0.82 -8.03 -0.52
CA PHE A 52 -0.11 -9.30 -0.41
C PHE A 52 1.14 -9.31 -1.31
N CYS A 53 2.18 -9.96 -0.83
CA CYS A 53 3.38 -10.21 -1.63
C CYS A 53 4.04 -11.53 -1.21
N LYS A 54 4.90 -12.07 -2.08
CA LYS A 54 5.79 -13.16 -1.72
C LYS A 54 7.02 -12.63 -0.96
N LYS A 55 7.76 -13.54 -0.34
CA LYS A 55 9.01 -13.21 0.37
C LYS A 55 10.06 -12.52 -0.51
N ASN A 56 10.06 -12.79 -1.80
CA ASN A 56 10.94 -12.18 -2.78
C ASN A 56 10.49 -10.80 -3.28
N GLY A 57 9.32 -10.29 -2.84
CA GLY A 57 8.76 -9.02 -3.23
C GLY A 57 7.82 -9.06 -4.44
N GLU A 58 7.45 -10.25 -4.94
CA GLU A 58 6.43 -10.37 -5.98
C GLU A 58 5.07 -9.96 -5.45
N LEU A 59 4.43 -8.98 -6.12
CA LEU A 59 3.17 -8.36 -5.72
C LEU A 59 1.96 -9.15 -6.23
N GLU A 60 0.86 -9.05 -5.49
CA GLU A 60 -0.43 -9.66 -5.83
C GLU A 60 -1.54 -8.60 -5.76
N PHE A 61 -2.43 -8.53 -6.76
CA PHE A 61 -3.43 -7.46 -6.88
C PHE A 61 -4.88 -7.94 -6.98
N ASN A 62 -5.10 -9.22 -7.21
CA ASN A 62 -6.45 -9.77 -7.41
C ASN A 62 -7.19 -9.99 -6.09
N HIS A 63 -6.47 -10.32 -5.01
CA HIS A 63 -7.04 -10.56 -3.69
C HIS A 63 -7.11 -9.25 -2.90
N LYS A 64 -8.35 -8.86 -2.56
CA LYS A 64 -8.64 -7.59 -1.86
C LYS A 64 -9.28 -7.80 -0.49
N MET A 65 -9.31 -9.05 -0.03
CA MET A 65 -9.96 -9.46 1.21
C MET A 65 -9.03 -9.32 2.42
N ASN A 66 -9.47 -9.77 3.60
CA ASN A 66 -8.71 -9.72 4.83
C ASN A 66 -7.49 -10.67 4.80
N ILE A 67 -6.58 -10.54 5.77
CA ILE A 67 -5.30 -11.26 5.84
C ILE A 67 -5.42 -12.78 5.91
N ASP A 68 -6.50 -13.29 6.48
CA ASP A 68 -6.82 -14.73 6.56
C ASP A 68 -7.16 -15.36 5.20
N GLN A 69 -7.43 -14.54 4.20
CA GLN A 69 -7.74 -14.94 2.83
C GLN A 69 -6.58 -14.70 1.86
N ALA A 70 -5.35 -14.67 2.38
CA ALA A 70 -4.17 -14.55 1.54
C ALA A 70 -4.06 -15.73 0.55
N PRO A 71 -3.75 -15.47 -0.73
CA PRO A 71 -3.56 -16.54 -1.70
C PRO A 71 -2.34 -17.39 -1.36
N GLU A 72 -2.31 -18.62 -1.84
CA GLU A 72 -1.21 -19.56 -1.58
C GLU A 72 0.16 -18.98 -1.98
N GLY A 73 1.13 -19.09 -1.07
CA GLY A 73 2.48 -18.56 -1.25
C GLY A 73 2.63 -17.06 -1.00
N PHE A 74 1.55 -16.33 -0.73
CA PHE A 74 1.57 -14.91 -0.43
C PHE A 74 1.24 -14.64 1.04
N LYS A 75 1.69 -13.51 1.55
CA LYS A 75 1.34 -12.98 2.88
C LYS A 75 1.09 -11.48 2.79
N ALA A 76 0.34 -10.93 3.74
CA ALA A 76 0.27 -9.50 3.91
C ALA A 76 1.70 -8.93 4.03
N TRP A 77 1.98 -7.84 3.32
CA TRP A 77 3.33 -7.29 3.20
C TRP A 77 4.02 -7.06 4.55
N PHE A 78 3.27 -6.69 5.57
CA PHE A 78 3.77 -6.41 6.91
C PHE A 78 4.04 -7.67 7.76
N LEU A 79 3.59 -8.85 7.35
CA LEU A 79 3.82 -10.12 8.05
C LEU A 79 5.10 -10.85 7.62
N HIS A 80 5.87 -10.27 6.71
CA HIS A 80 7.15 -10.84 6.32
C HIS A 80 8.25 -10.51 7.34
N ALA A 81 8.86 -11.54 7.92
CA ALA A 81 9.93 -11.39 8.92
C ALA A 81 11.19 -10.68 8.39
N ASN A 82 11.40 -10.69 7.07
CA ASN A 82 12.52 -10.00 6.42
C ASN A 82 12.21 -8.54 6.02
N ARG A 83 11.12 -7.98 6.47
CA ARG A 83 10.77 -6.57 6.27
C ARG A 83 11.84 -5.67 6.90
N LYS A 84 12.35 -4.69 6.15
CA LYS A 84 13.47 -3.84 6.61
C LYS A 84 12.94 -2.76 7.56
N LEU A 85 12.03 -2.18 7.68
CA LEU A 85 11.62 -1.07 8.56
C LEU A 85 10.69 -1.56 9.67
N ILE A 86 11.08 -2.58 10.40
CA ILE A 86 10.25 -3.18 11.45
C ILE A 86 10.08 -2.31 12.68
N ASP A 87 11.02 -1.38 12.91
CA ASP A 87 11.09 -0.44 14.03
C ASP A 87 10.51 0.95 13.69
N LYS A 88 9.93 1.12 12.51
CA LYS A 88 9.36 2.38 12.04
C LYS A 88 7.84 2.31 11.97
N ASP A 89 7.19 3.36 12.44
CA ASP A 89 5.75 3.52 12.28
C ASP A 89 5.40 3.70 10.79
N ILE A 90 4.59 2.79 10.25
CA ILE A 90 4.13 2.82 8.88
C ILE A 90 2.62 3.00 8.86
N PHE A 91 2.17 4.11 8.34
CA PHE A 91 0.77 4.43 8.09
C PHE A 91 0.45 4.15 6.63
N PHE A 92 -0.64 3.43 6.35
CA PHE A 92 -1.00 3.07 4.98
C PHE A 92 -2.51 3.02 4.79
N GLY A 93 -2.95 3.23 3.56
CA GLY A 93 -4.34 3.10 3.12
C GLY A 93 -4.54 1.98 2.11
N HIS A 94 -5.58 2.11 1.29
CA HIS A 94 -5.93 1.23 0.17
C HIS A 94 -6.28 -0.22 0.57
N TRP A 95 -6.58 -0.49 1.84
CA TRP A 95 -6.97 -1.81 2.32
C TRP A 95 -8.14 -1.74 3.32
N SER A 96 -9.29 -1.28 2.87
CA SER A 96 -10.49 -1.08 3.70
C SER A 96 -11.06 -2.39 4.29
N THR A 97 -10.79 -3.53 3.65
CA THR A 97 -11.24 -4.84 4.14
C THR A 97 -10.38 -5.41 5.27
N LEU A 98 -9.28 -4.74 5.64
CA LEU A 98 -8.41 -5.18 6.73
C LEU A 98 -9.09 -4.94 8.09
N LYS A 99 -9.47 -6.03 8.76
CA LYS A 99 -10.18 -5.99 10.05
C LYS A 99 -9.45 -6.83 11.11
N GLY A 100 -9.67 -6.47 12.39
CA GLY A 100 -9.21 -7.27 13.52
C GLY A 100 -7.69 -7.40 13.63
N PHE A 101 -6.96 -6.43 13.10
CA PHE A 101 -5.52 -6.43 13.00
C PHE A 101 -4.90 -5.46 14.02
N ASN A 102 -3.89 -5.93 14.73
CA ASN A 102 -3.05 -5.11 15.62
C ASN A 102 -1.61 -5.63 15.55
N LEU A 103 -0.72 -4.84 15.00
CA LEU A 103 0.72 -5.13 14.95
C LEU A 103 1.48 -3.82 15.24
N GLU A 104 2.45 -3.90 16.13
CA GLU A 104 3.27 -2.75 16.47
C GLU A 104 3.94 -2.13 15.23
N HIS A 105 3.96 -0.82 15.17
CA HIS A 105 4.51 -0.04 14.04
C HIS A 105 3.79 -0.19 12.69
N VAL A 106 2.56 -0.73 12.66
CA VAL A 106 1.79 -0.91 11.43
C VAL A 106 0.36 -0.39 11.61
N TYR A 107 0.04 0.73 10.98
CA TYR A 107 -1.19 1.48 11.17
C TYR A 107 -2.02 1.55 9.89
N PRO A 108 -3.02 0.67 9.71
CA PRO A 108 -3.98 0.79 8.61
C PRO A 108 -4.88 2.00 8.84
N MET A 109 -5.00 2.88 7.85
CA MET A 109 -5.77 4.13 7.95
C MET A 109 -7.00 4.15 7.04
N ASP A 110 -7.17 3.16 6.18
CA ASP A 110 -8.36 3.02 5.34
C ASP A 110 -9.42 2.21 6.09
N HIS A 111 -10.34 2.91 6.73
CA HIS A 111 -11.45 2.32 7.48
C HIS A 111 -12.77 2.33 6.69
N GLY A 112 -12.70 2.44 5.37
CA GLY A 112 -13.84 2.18 4.49
C GLY A 112 -14.88 3.31 4.42
N CYS A 113 -14.49 4.57 4.66
CA CYS A 113 -15.42 5.71 4.65
C CYS A 113 -16.27 5.79 3.38
N ILE A 114 -15.66 5.58 2.20
CA ILE A 114 -16.37 5.59 0.91
C ILE A 114 -17.37 4.41 0.75
N TRP A 115 -17.29 3.44 1.61
CA TRP A 115 -18.18 2.28 1.66
C TRP A 115 -19.21 2.39 2.79
N GLY A 116 -19.40 3.59 3.36
CA GLY A 116 -20.34 3.84 4.45
C GLY A 116 -19.80 3.50 5.85
N GLU A 117 -18.49 3.22 5.99
CA GLU A 117 -17.87 2.96 7.29
C GLU A 117 -17.26 4.25 7.88
N LYS A 118 -15.97 4.28 8.27
CA LYS A 118 -15.37 5.38 9.03
C LYS A 118 -14.30 6.13 8.24
N LEU A 119 -14.28 7.45 8.40
CA LEU A 119 -13.11 8.27 8.14
C LEU A 119 -12.26 8.34 9.41
N SER A 120 -10.96 8.10 9.30
CA SER A 120 -10.08 8.09 10.46
C SER A 120 -8.85 8.95 10.27
N ALA A 121 -8.38 9.52 11.39
CA ALA A 121 -7.14 10.27 11.48
C ALA A 121 -6.34 9.78 12.69
N PHE A 122 -5.03 9.82 12.61
CA PHE A 122 -4.14 9.45 13.71
C PHE A 122 -3.34 10.67 14.16
N SER A 123 -3.46 11.02 15.45
CA SER A 123 -2.64 12.05 16.07
C SER A 123 -1.26 11.47 16.40
N LEU A 124 -0.22 11.98 15.75
CA LEU A 124 1.14 11.52 15.97
C LEU A 124 1.68 11.94 17.36
N SER A 125 1.24 13.09 17.88
CA SER A 125 1.65 13.61 19.18
C SER A 125 1.13 12.77 20.35
N ASP A 126 -0.15 12.41 20.27
CA ASP A 126 -0.84 11.73 21.37
C ASP A 126 -0.96 10.23 21.13
N ARG A 127 -0.56 9.76 19.94
CA ARG A 127 -0.67 8.38 19.48
C ARG A 127 -2.11 7.84 19.56
N THR A 128 -3.08 8.69 19.23
CA THR A 128 -4.51 8.36 19.30
C THR A 128 -5.15 8.31 17.93
N LEU A 129 -6.03 7.33 17.73
CA LEU A 129 -6.89 7.22 16.56
C LEU A 129 -8.21 7.94 16.82
N ILE A 130 -8.58 8.87 15.94
CA ILE A 130 -9.85 9.58 15.95
C ILE A 130 -10.63 9.10 14.73
N SER A 131 -11.89 8.78 14.91
CA SER A 131 -12.74 8.30 13.82
C SER A 131 -14.11 8.98 13.83
N GLN A 132 -14.64 9.21 12.63
CA GLN A 132 -15.97 9.73 12.37
C GLN A 132 -16.72 8.75 11.45
N GLU A 133 -17.94 8.39 11.81
CA GLU A 133 -18.80 7.60 10.94
C GLU A 133 -19.09 8.37 9.63
N SER A 134 -19.20 7.63 8.52
CA SER A 134 -19.63 8.22 7.25
C SER A 134 -21.03 8.82 7.39
N ILE A 135 -21.22 9.99 6.82
CA ILE A 135 -22.56 10.65 6.76
C ILE A 135 -23.40 10.12 5.60
N GLU A 136 -22.80 9.47 4.64
CA GLU A 136 -23.48 8.75 3.56
C GLU A 136 -23.82 7.36 4.07
N GLY A 137 -24.99 7.26 4.75
CA GLY A 137 -25.52 5.98 5.19
C GLY A 137 -25.87 5.09 4.00
N ASN A 138 -25.70 3.78 4.16
CA ASN A 138 -26.15 2.73 3.24
C ASN A 138 -27.63 2.88 2.89
#